data_5892536e0855a6cab399a358053fb93e
#
_entry.id   5892536e0855a6cab399a358053fb93e
#
_cell.length_a   1.000
_cell.length_b   1.000
_cell.length_c   1.000
_cell.angle_alpha   90.00
_cell.angle_beta   90.00
_cell.angle_gamma   90.00
#
_symmetry.space_group_name_H-M   'P 1'
#
loop_
_entity.id
_entity.type
_entity.pdbx_description
1 polymer ?
#
loop_
_entity_poly.entity_id
_entity_poly.type
_entity_poly.pdbx_seq_one_letter_code
_entity_poly.pdbx_strand_id
1 'polypeptide(L)'
;LAMARGDPRYIGYADAVMAPFAGSRAAVVRAILGKLRQYRHDFDGALADFAGALEADPQFASAHAWRGAIHLVRADYAAARTECDALQALDRPTLHGGCTGLLLAYGGRMEAGYVTLQRALDGTREADNRLWLLTRLGEVAAWRGQPEAAERHFRAALALGIEDGYLLAAWSDFLLDQQRPAEVVKALAGWEASDGLLLRLAIAGTALKLPAAKAQVQALADRFAAAKARGDTTHRAEEARFQLHLAGNAPAALAVAAINYREQREPRDARVLLEAAVAAKDAGAAQPVLDWLKASGFEDARLRQLGAMSAQAGSVASAPPPGKPEARP
;
A
#
# COMPACT_ATOMS: atom_id res chain seq x y z
N LEU A 1 -9.62 12.53 -10.28
CA LEU A 1 -8.60 12.28 -11.32
C LEU A 1 -7.24 11.97 -10.71
N ALA A 2 -6.70 12.78 -9.79
CA ALA A 2 -5.37 12.55 -9.21
C ALA A 2 -5.23 11.14 -8.60
N MET A 3 -6.14 10.76 -7.72
CA MET A 3 -6.13 9.43 -7.10
C MET A 3 -6.45 8.31 -8.12
N ALA A 4 -7.41 8.54 -9.02
CA ALA A 4 -7.80 7.54 -10.01
C ALA A 4 -6.68 7.27 -11.03
N ARG A 5 -5.95 8.29 -11.46
CA ARG A 5 -4.90 8.17 -12.48
C ARG A 5 -3.50 7.97 -11.90
N GLY A 6 -3.28 8.27 -10.61
CA GLY A 6 -1.94 8.22 -10.00
C GLY A 6 -0.93 9.17 -10.68
N ASP A 7 -1.41 10.20 -11.38
CA ASP A 7 -0.58 11.18 -12.07
C ASP A 7 -0.37 12.41 -11.18
N PRO A 8 0.87 12.67 -10.71
CA PRO A 8 1.15 13.74 -9.74
C PRO A 8 0.82 15.15 -10.25
N ARG A 9 0.71 15.35 -11.57
CA ARG A 9 0.34 16.66 -12.14
C ARG A 9 -1.04 17.11 -11.70
N TYR A 10 -1.99 16.17 -11.52
CA TYR A 10 -3.34 16.50 -11.04
C TYR A 10 -3.35 16.96 -9.58
N ILE A 11 -2.38 16.55 -8.77
CA ILE A 11 -2.24 17.05 -7.40
C ILE A 11 -1.84 18.52 -7.41
N GLY A 12 -0.88 18.92 -8.29
CA GLY A 12 -0.52 20.32 -8.46
C GLY A 12 -1.70 21.19 -8.91
N TYR A 13 -2.53 20.69 -9.83
CA TYR A 13 -3.74 21.41 -10.22
C TYR A 13 -4.75 21.51 -9.08
N ALA A 14 -4.95 20.44 -8.31
CA ALA A 14 -5.84 20.47 -7.16
C ALA A 14 -5.37 21.47 -6.10
N ASP A 15 -4.06 21.56 -5.83
CA ASP A 15 -3.50 22.56 -4.92
C ASP A 15 -3.77 24.00 -5.40
N ALA A 16 -3.51 24.27 -6.68
CA ALA A 16 -3.75 25.59 -7.24
C ALA A 16 -5.23 26.01 -7.11
N VAL A 17 -6.14 25.06 -7.35
CA VAL A 17 -7.59 25.29 -7.18
C VAL A 17 -7.97 25.49 -5.71
N MET A 18 -7.35 24.75 -4.79
CA MET A 18 -7.67 24.81 -3.37
C MET A 18 -6.96 25.94 -2.62
N ALA A 19 -5.90 26.52 -3.17
CA ALA A 19 -5.12 27.57 -2.51
C ALA A 19 -5.96 28.77 -1.98
N PRO A 20 -6.96 29.30 -2.73
CA PRO A 20 -7.82 30.38 -2.22
C PRO A 20 -8.67 29.98 -1.02
N PHE A 21 -8.87 28.69 -0.79
CA PHE A 21 -9.72 28.12 0.26
C PHE A 21 -8.96 27.59 1.46
N ALA A 22 -7.64 27.77 1.52
CA ALA A 22 -6.78 27.19 2.58
C ALA A 22 -7.22 27.59 4.01
N GLY A 23 -7.80 28.79 4.19
CA GLY A 23 -8.34 29.26 5.47
C GLY A 23 -9.81 28.90 5.75
N SER A 24 -10.48 28.18 4.85
CA SER A 24 -11.89 27.82 4.99
C SER A 24 -12.13 26.84 6.14
N ARG A 25 -13.21 27.06 6.88
CA ARG A 25 -13.69 26.15 7.92
C ARG A 25 -14.80 25.20 7.44
N ALA A 26 -15.26 25.31 6.19
CA ALA A 26 -16.33 24.45 5.67
C ALA A 26 -15.86 22.98 5.65
N ALA A 27 -16.69 22.05 6.14
CA ALA A 27 -16.37 20.63 6.29
C ALA A 27 -15.88 20.00 4.98
N VAL A 28 -16.55 20.27 3.86
CA VAL A 28 -16.18 19.75 2.54
C VAL A 28 -14.80 20.25 2.09
N VAL A 29 -14.46 21.51 2.34
CA VAL A 29 -13.17 22.10 1.97
C VAL A 29 -12.05 21.47 2.81
N ARG A 30 -12.24 21.39 4.12
CA ARG A 30 -11.29 20.75 5.04
C ARG A 30 -11.07 19.28 4.62
N ALA A 31 -12.13 18.55 4.29
CA ALA A 31 -12.00 17.17 3.83
C ALA A 31 -11.22 17.06 2.50
N ILE A 32 -11.36 17.99 1.56
CA ILE A 32 -10.56 18.00 0.33
C ILE A 32 -9.09 18.26 0.64
N LEU A 33 -8.78 19.25 1.50
CA LEU A 33 -7.41 19.54 1.93
C LEU A 33 -6.78 18.31 2.64
N GLY A 34 -7.53 17.66 3.52
CA GLY A 34 -7.11 16.43 4.17
C GLY A 34 -6.77 15.31 3.18
N LYS A 35 -7.58 15.12 2.14
CA LYS A 35 -7.30 14.14 1.06
C LYS A 35 -6.03 14.48 0.29
N LEU A 36 -5.76 15.75 -0.02
CA LEU A 36 -4.54 16.18 -0.71
C LEU A 36 -3.30 15.94 0.15
N ARG A 37 -3.39 16.19 1.46
CA ARG A 37 -2.31 15.88 2.41
C ARG A 37 -2.10 14.38 2.57
N GLN A 38 -3.18 13.61 2.68
CA GLN A 38 -3.09 12.14 2.74
C GLN A 38 -2.41 11.57 1.49
N TYR A 39 -2.70 12.08 0.31
CA TYR A 39 -2.00 11.67 -0.91
C TYR A 39 -0.48 11.91 -0.84
N ARG A 40 -0.04 12.96 -0.16
CA ARG A 40 1.38 13.27 0.06
C ARG A 40 1.98 12.57 1.28
N HIS A 41 1.22 11.71 1.93
CA HIS A 41 1.58 11.05 3.18
C HIS A 41 1.87 12.02 4.34
N ASP A 42 1.38 13.28 4.26
CA ASP A 42 1.27 14.20 5.41
C ASP A 42 0.07 13.78 6.26
N PHE A 43 0.21 12.66 6.96
CA PHE A 43 -0.88 12.05 7.71
C PHE A 43 -1.31 12.90 8.90
N ASP A 44 -0.40 13.58 9.57
CA ASP A 44 -0.74 14.43 10.71
C ASP A 44 -1.52 15.66 10.27
N GLY A 45 -1.09 16.32 9.19
CA GLY A 45 -1.83 17.39 8.57
C GLY A 45 -3.20 16.97 8.03
N ALA A 46 -3.27 15.77 7.43
CA ALA A 46 -4.53 15.21 6.95
C ALA A 46 -5.50 14.93 8.10
N LEU A 47 -5.06 14.32 9.19
CA LEU A 47 -5.87 14.07 10.39
C LEU A 47 -6.37 15.37 11.00
N ALA A 48 -5.55 16.43 11.05
CA ALA A 48 -5.95 17.75 11.52
C ALA A 48 -7.04 18.39 10.63
N ASP A 49 -6.91 18.26 9.30
CA ASP A 49 -7.95 18.77 8.39
C ASP A 49 -9.25 17.99 8.52
N PHE A 50 -9.21 16.66 8.64
CA PHE A 50 -10.41 15.85 8.87
C PHE A 50 -11.02 16.13 10.25
N ALA A 51 -10.23 16.40 11.28
CA ALA A 51 -10.75 16.85 12.58
C ALA A 51 -11.50 18.19 12.44
N GLY A 52 -10.92 19.17 11.74
CA GLY A 52 -11.59 20.43 11.46
C GLY A 52 -12.86 20.28 10.60
N ALA A 53 -12.92 19.25 9.73
CA ALA A 53 -14.14 18.93 9.00
C ALA A 53 -15.25 18.44 9.95
N LEU A 54 -14.90 17.60 10.94
CA LEU A 54 -15.82 17.07 11.94
C LEU A 54 -16.25 18.12 12.99
N GLU A 55 -15.40 19.10 13.30
CA GLU A 55 -15.78 20.26 14.11
C GLU A 55 -16.87 21.09 13.42
N ALA A 56 -16.78 21.23 12.08
CA ALA A 56 -17.78 21.98 11.31
C ALA A 56 -19.04 21.17 11.01
N ASP A 57 -18.92 19.86 10.83
CA ASP A 57 -20.02 18.93 10.60
C ASP A 57 -19.72 17.56 11.25
N PRO A 58 -20.20 17.30 12.46
CA PRO A 58 -19.98 16.03 13.15
C PRO A 58 -20.57 14.79 12.42
N GLN A 59 -21.47 15.00 11.45
CA GLN A 59 -22.05 13.91 10.66
C GLN A 59 -21.32 13.67 9.32
N PHE A 60 -20.17 14.32 9.09
CA PHE A 60 -19.42 14.21 7.84
C PHE A 60 -18.70 12.84 7.75
N ALA A 61 -19.45 11.81 7.41
CA ALA A 61 -18.99 10.42 7.40
C ALA A 61 -17.68 10.19 6.59
N SER A 62 -17.46 10.97 5.52
CA SER A 62 -16.23 10.86 4.73
C SER A 62 -14.97 11.18 5.55
N ALA A 63 -15.02 12.11 6.52
CA ALA A 63 -13.88 12.40 7.38
C ALA A 63 -13.55 11.21 8.28
N HIS A 64 -14.55 10.57 8.90
CA HIS A 64 -14.35 9.35 9.68
C HIS A 64 -13.75 8.23 8.83
N ALA A 65 -14.26 8.01 7.61
CA ALA A 65 -13.71 6.97 6.71
C ALA A 65 -12.23 7.21 6.38
N TRP A 66 -11.84 8.46 6.08
CA TRP A 66 -10.45 8.80 5.77
C TRP A 66 -9.53 8.75 6.99
N ARG A 67 -10.00 9.18 8.16
CA ARG A 67 -9.25 9.04 9.43
C ARG A 67 -9.03 7.57 9.74
N GLY A 68 -10.08 6.74 9.63
CA GLY A 68 -9.97 5.29 9.79
C GLY A 68 -8.93 4.66 8.85
N ALA A 69 -8.93 5.07 7.57
CA ALA A 69 -7.93 4.61 6.60
C ALA A 69 -6.50 5.02 6.99
N ILE A 70 -6.27 6.27 7.42
CA ILE A 70 -4.96 6.74 7.88
C ILE A 70 -4.49 5.96 9.11
N HIS A 71 -5.37 5.73 10.09
CA HIS A 71 -5.03 4.95 11.28
C HIS A 71 -4.68 3.50 10.94
N LEU A 72 -5.38 2.87 9.96
CA LEU A 72 -5.02 1.54 9.45
C LEU A 72 -3.62 1.55 8.81
N VAL A 73 -3.31 2.55 7.96
CA VAL A 73 -1.98 2.72 7.34
C VAL A 73 -0.89 2.85 8.39
N ARG A 74 -1.16 3.52 9.50
CA ARG A 74 -0.20 3.72 10.62
C ARG A 74 -0.16 2.54 11.60
N ALA A 75 -0.95 1.50 11.38
CA ALA A 75 -1.17 0.36 12.28
C ALA A 75 -1.69 0.78 13.69
N ASP A 76 -2.37 1.94 13.77
CA ASP A 76 -3.09 2.37 14.97
C ASP A 76 -4.52 1.80 14.93
N TYR A 77 -4.64 0.52 15.25
CA TYR A 77 -5.91 -0.19 15.15
C TYR A 77 -6.93 0.23 16.21
N ALA A 78 -6.48 0.82 17.32
CA ALA A 78 -7.37 1.36 18.34
C ALA A 78 -8.07 2.63 17.83
N ALA A 79 -7.33 3.57 17.28
CA ALA A 79 -7.90 4.77 16.68
C ALA A 79 -8.75 4.43 15.44
N ALA A 80 -8.30 3.48 14.60
CA ALA A 80 -9.10 3.02 13.46
C ALA A 80 -10.48 2.48 13.90
N ARG A 81 -10.53 1.72 15.00
CA ARG A 81 -11.80 1.21 15.58
C ARG A 81 -12.74 2.34 15.96
N THR A 82 -12.24 3.38 16.62
CA THR A 82 -13.06 4.55 17.00
C THR A 82 -13.73 5.18 15.77
N GLU A 83 -13.01 5.29 14.66
CA GLU A 83 -13.58 5.84 13.43
C GLU A 83 -14.59 4.88 12.77
N CYS A 84 -14.33 3.56 12.80
CA CYS A 84 -15.29 2.58 12.30
C CYS A 84 -16.59 2.60 13.13
N ASP A 85 -16.49 2.71 14.47
CA ASP A 85 -17.64 2.78 15.38
C ASP A 85 -18.45 4.09 15.14
N ALA A 86 -17.78 5.20 14.86
CA ALA A 86 -18.45 6.44 14.46
C ALA A 86 -19.24 6.28 13.16
N LEU A 87 -18.73 5.57 12.17
CA LEU A 87 -19.46 5.26 10.94
C LEU A 87 -20.70 4.39 11.19
N GLN A 88 -20.65 3.50 12.17
CA GLN A 88 -21.81 2.74 12.61
C GLN A 88 -22.86 3.64 13.25
N ALA A 89 -22.44 4.52 14.16
CA ALA A 89 -23.34 5.48 14.84
C ALA A 89 -24.02 6.45 13.86
N LEU A 90 -23.35 6.76 12.74
CA LEU A 90 -23.89 7.61 11.67
C LEU A 90 -24.76 6.86 10.66
N ASP A 91 -25.05 5.58 10.89
CA ASP A 91 -25.81 4.72 9.96
C ASP A 91 -25.22 4.71 8.54
N ARG A 92 -23.91 4.44 8.46
CA ARG A 92 -23.16 4.28 7.19
C ARG A 92 -22.69 2.83 7.01
N PRO A 93 -23.60 1.87 6.77
CA PRO A 93 -23.29 0.45 6.86
C PRO A 93 -22.19 -0.01 5.90
N THR A 94 -22.14 0.55 4.70
CA THR A 94 -21.10 0.21 3.71
C THR A 94 -19.71 0.67 4.17
N LEU A 95 -19.58 1.92 4.62
CA LEU A 95 -18.31 2.46 5.11
C LEU A 95 -17.88 1.79 6.41
N HIS A 96 -18.83 1.58 7.33
CA HIS A 96 -18.59 0.85 8.57
C HIS A 96 -18.11 -0.59 8.29
N GLY A 97 -18.81 -1.33 7.42
CA GLY A 97 -18.46 -2.70 7.08
C GLY A 97 -17.10 -2.80 6.39
N GLY A 98 -16.77 -1.87 5.50
CA GLY A 98 -15.46 -1.79 4.86
C GLY A 98 -14.33 -1.48 5.86
N CYS A 99 -14.53 -0.46 6.70
CA CYS A 99 -13.59 -0.09 7.76
C CYS A 99 -13.35 -1.25 8.74
N THR A 100 -14.41 -1.82 9.29
CA THR A 100 -14.35 -2.92 10.25
C THR A 100 -13.77 -4.19 9.63
N GLY A 101 -14.11 -4.48 8.36
CA GLY A 101 -13.59 -5.63 7.65
C GLY A 101 -12.06 -5.57 7.49
N LEU A 102 -11.52 -4.40 7.11
CA LEU A 102 -10.08 -4.19 7.03
C LEU A 102 -9.41 -4.22 8.41
N LEU A 103 -10.03 -3.60 9.41
CA LEU A 103 -9.53 -3.63 10.79
C LEU A 103 -9.42 -5.06 11.32
N LEU A 104 -10.41 -5.92 11.05
CA LEU A 104 -10.40 -7.33 11.40
C LEU A 104 -9.29 -8.09 10.66
N ALA A 105 -9.17 -7.86 9.35
CA ALA A 105 -8.15 -8.52 8.54
C ALA A 105 -6.74 -8.16 8.99
N TYR A 106 -6.45 -6.88 9.24
CA TYR A 106 -5.13 -6.41 9.69
C TYR A 106 -4.82 -6.84 11.13
N GLY A 107 -5.86 -7.05 11.95
CA GLY A 107 -5.75 -7.49 13.35
C GLY A 107 -5.77 -9.02 13.53
N GLY A 108 -5.40 -9.83 12.52
CA GLY A 108 -5.26 -11.28 12.62
C GLY A 108 -6.58 -12.07 12.68
N ARG A 109 -7.68 -11.46 12.21
CA ARG A 109 -8.99 -12.13 12.07
C ARG A 109 -9.45 -12.05 10.61
N MET A 110 -8.60 -12.56 9.72
CA MET A 110 -8.71 -12.34 8.27
C MET A 110 -9.98 -12.95 7.68
N GLU A 111 -10.40 -14.14 8.15
CA GLU A 111 -11.68 -14.74 7.75
C GLU A 111 -12.87 -13.86 8.12
N ALA A 112 -12.94 -13.39 9.38
CA ALA A 112 -14.00 -12.51 9.83
C ALA A 112 -14.01 -11.17 9.08
N GLY A 113 -12.80 -10.64 8.77
CA GLY A 113 -12.63 -9.45 7.95
C GLY A 113 -13.19 -9.64 6.54
N TYR A 114 -12.84 -10.75 5.89
CA TYR A 114 -13.33 -11.09 4.56
C TYR A 114 -14.87 -11.20 4.51
N VAL A 115 -15.47 -11.93 5.47
CA VAL A 115 -16.94 -12.05 5.56
C VAL A 115 -17.61 -10.70 5.81
N THR A 116 -16.99 -9.83 6.60
CA THR A 116 -17.52 -8.49 6.87
C THR A 116 -17.48 -7.60 5.63
N LEU A 117 -16.37 -7.64 4.88
CA LEU A 117 -16.25 -6.95 3.57
C LEU A 117 -17.27 -7.46 2.56
N GLN A 118 -17.49 -8.78 2.52
CA GLN A 118 -18.47 -9.39 1.62
C GLN A 118 -19.89 -8.90 1.93
N ARG A 119 -20.30 -8.88 3.19
CA ARG A 119 -21.60 -8.35 3.61
C ARG A 119 -21.76 -6.86 3.25
N ALA A 120 -20.71 -6.06 3.41
CA ALA A 120 -20.73 -4.67 3.01
C ALA A 120 -20.91 -4.52 1.48
N LEU A 121 -20.27 -5.38 0.69
CA LEU A 121 -20.42 -5.43 -0.77
C LEU A 121 -21.84 -5.80 -1.18
N ASP A 122 -22.44 -6.79 -0.53
CA ASP A 122 -23.81 -7.24 -0.80
C ASP A 122 -24.84 -6.15 -0.48
N GLY A 123 -24.53 -5.29 0.50
CA GLY A 123 -25.39 -4.19 0.95
C GLY A 123 -25.29 -2.92 0.10
N THR A 124 -24.38 -2.81 -0.88
CA THR A 124 -24.20 -1.59 -1.68
C THR A 124 -24.39 -1.80 -3.16
N ARG A 125 -24.99 -0.80 -3.83
CA ARG A 125 -25.13 -0.74 -5.29
C ARG A 125 -24.33 0.40 -5.92
N GLU A 126 -23.77 1.30 -5.12
CA GLU A 126 -22.96 2.43 -5.58
C GLU A 126 -21.64 1.91 -6.18
N ALA A 127 -21.37 2.32 -7.41
CA ALA A 127 -20.25 1.78 -8.19
C ALA A 127 -18.89 2.03 -7.53
N ASP A 128 -18.66 3.21 -6.95
CA ASP A 128 -17.40 3.55 -6.27
C ASP A 128 -17.20 2.72 -5.00
N ASN A 129 -18.25 2.51 -4.20
CA ASN A 129 -18.20 1.64 -3.03
C ASN A 129 -17.95 0.18 -3.41
N ARG A 130 -18.58 -0.29 -4.48
CA ARG A 130 -18.36 -1.64 -5.01
C ARG A 130 -16.93 -1.82 -5.50
N LEU A 131 -16.40 -0.84 -6.24
CA LEU A 131 -15.01 -0.83 -6.70
C LEU A 131 -14.05 -1.01 -5.54
N TRP A 132 -14.19 -0.16 -4.51
CA TRP A 132 -13.37 -0.19 -3.31
C TRP A 132 -13.46 -1.53 -2.58
N LEU A 133 -14.67 -2.01 -2.28
CA LEU A 133 -14.86 -3.26 -1.53
C LEU A 133 -14.38 -4.49 -2.32
N LEU A 134 -14.62 -4.56 -3.62
CA LEU A 134 -14.12 -5.64 -4.48
C LEU A 134 -12.59 -5.65 -4.53
N THR A 135 -11.95 -4.49 -4.60
CA THR A 135 -10.49 -4.39 -4.56
C THR A 135 -9.95 -4.90 -3.23
N ARG A 136 -10.53 -4.46 -2.09
CA ARG A 136 -10.12 -4.93 -0.76
C ARG A 136 -10.39 -6.42 -0.54
N LEU A 137 -11.49 -6.94 -1.03
CA LEU A 137 -11.77 -8.39 -1.02
C LEU A 137 -10.75 -9.17 -1.83
N GLY A 138 -10.31 -8.65 -2.98
CA GLY A 138 -9.24 -9.23 -3.78
C GLY A 138 -7.92 -9.34 -3.00
N GLU A 139 -7.52 -8.26 -2.35
CA GLU A 139 -6.31 -8.23 -1.51
C GLU A 139 -6.41 -9.20 -0.33
N VAL A 140 -7.51 -9.14 0.43
CA VAL A 140 -7.70 -10.03 1.60
C VAL A 140 -7.74 -11.50 1.18
N ALA A 141 -8.39 -11.83 0.06
CA ALA A 141 -8.39 -13.19 -0.47
C ALA A 141 -6.98 -13.66 -0.87
N ALA A 142 -6.17 -12.78 -1.47
CA ALA A 142 -4.78 -13.09 -1.81
C ALA A 142 -3.94 -13.37 -0.56
N TRP A 143 -4.05 -12.56 0.50
CA TRP A 143 -3.35 -12.76 1.77
C TRP A 143 -3.77 -14.08 2.46
N ARG A 144 -5.02 -14.48 2.30
CA ARG A 144 -5.55 -15.77 2.78
C ARG A 144 -5.06 -16.97 1.96
N GLY A 145 -4.26 -16.76 0.91
CA GLY A 145 -3.82 -17.83 0.02
C GLY A 145 -4.94 -18.40 -0.84
N GLN A 146 -5.93 -17.59 -1.21
CA GLN A 146 -7.09 -17.98 -2.03
C GLN A 146 -7.05 -17.25 -3.39
N PRO A 147 -6.10 -17.59 -4.29
CA PRO A 147 -5.85 -16.84 -5.51
C PRO A 147 -7.06 -16.84 -6.46
N GLU A 148 -7.86 -17.90 -6.53
CA GLU A 148 -9.06 -17.95 -7.38
C GLU A 148 -10.14 -16.98 -6.88
N ALA A 149 -10.29 -16.84 -5.57
CA ALA A 149 -11.21 -15.87 -4.97
C ALA A 149 -10.71 -14.46 -5.19
N ALA A 150 -9.40 -14.21 -5.00
CA ALA A 150 -8.78 -12.92 -5.27
C ALA A 150 -9.00 -12.48 -6.72
N GLU A 151 -8.72 -13.37 -7.67
CA GLU A 151 -8.91 -13.09 -9.10
C GLU A 151 -10.37 -12.78 -9.44
N ARG A 152 -11.34 -13.52 -8.89
CA ARG A 152 -12.77 -13.22 -9.11
C ARG A 152 -13.13 -11.81 -8.65
N HIS A 153 -12.65 -11.39 -7.48
CA HIS A 153 -12.94 -10.05 -6.97
C HIS A 153 -12.28 -8.95 -7.79
N PHE A 154 -11.00 -9.10 -8.14
CA PHE A 154 -10.31 -8.12 -8.99
C PHE A 154 -10.97 -8.01 -10.38
N ARG A 155 -11.33 -9.13 -11.00
CA ARG A 155 -12.03 -9.10 -12.28
C ARG A 155 -13.42 -8.46 -12.19
N ALA A 156 -14.15 -8.70 -11.09
CA ALA A 156 -15.42 -8.04 -10.84
C ALA A 156 -15.27 -6.52 -10.65
N ALA A 157 -14.18 -6.08 -9.97
CA ALA A 157 -13.85 -4.66 -9.84
C ALA A 157 -13.52 -4.03 -11.21
N LEU A 158 -12.68 -4.68 -12.00
CA LEU A 158 -12.34 -4.22 -13.37
C LEU A 158 -13.55 -4.15 -14.30
N ALA A 159 -14.50 -5.09 -14.15
CA ALA A 159 -15.73 -5.12 -14.95
C ALA A 159 -16.68 -3.95 -14.68
N LEU A 160 -16.48 -3.16 -13.61
CA LEU A 160 -17.22 -1.91 -13.37
C LEU A 160 -16.85 -0.81 -14.37
N GLY A 161 -15.73 -0.95 -15.10
CA GLY A 161 -15.28 0.02 -16.10
C GLY A 161 -14.83 1.36 -15.54
N ILE A 162 -14.57 1.44 -14.22
CA ILE A 162 -14.09 2.66 -13.55
C ILE A 162 -12.57 2.63 -13.56
N GLU A 163 -11.95 3.71 -14.05
CA GLU A 163 -10.50 3.87 -13.99
C GLU A 163 -10.05 4.14 -12.55
N ASP A 164 -9.24 3.24 -12.01
CA ASP A 164 -8.70 3.36 -10.65
C ASP A 164 -7.27 2.81 -10.57
N GLY A 165 -6.32 3.71 -10.30
CA GLY A 165 -4.89 3.37 -10.22
C GLY A 165 -4.57 2.41 -9.07
N TYR A 166 -5.32 2.47 -7.96
CA TYR A 166 -5.12 1.56 -6.84
C TYR A 166 -5.55 0.13 -7.20
N LEU A 167 -6.72 -0.05 -7.81
CA LEU A 167 -7.16 -1.35 -8.33
C LEU A 167 -6.12 -1.93 -9.30
N LEU A 168 -5.66 -1.12 -10.27
CA LEU A 168 -4.67 -1.57 -11.26
C LEU A 168 -3.35 -1.96 -10.61
N ALA A 169 -2.91 -1.23 -9.57
CA ALA A 169 -1.72 -1.58 -8.81
C ALA A 169 -1.89 -2.91 -8.05
N ALA A 170 -3.00 -3.07 -7.32
CA ALA A 170 -3.31 -4.29 -6.57
C ALA A 170 -3.46 -5.51 -7.49
N TRP A 171 -4.18 -5.35 -8.60
CA TRP A 171 -4.32 -6.38 -9.64
C TRP A 171 -2.98 -6.77 -10.26
N SER A 172 -2.13 -5.79 -10.59
CA SER A 172 -0.81 -6.04 -11.15
C SER A 172 0.12 -6.75 -10.16
N ASP A 173 0.10 -6.36 -8.88
CA ASP A 173 0.87 -7.05 -7.84
C ASP A 173 0.42 -8.49 -7.67
N PHE A 174 -0.91 -8.75 -7.67
CA PHE A 174 -1.46 -10.10 -7.67
C PHE A 174 -1.00 -10.91 -8.89
N LEU A 175 -1.06 -10.34 -10.10
CA LEU A 175 -0.62 -11.03 -11.32
C LEU A 175 0.89 -11.35 -11.30
N LEU A 176 1.72 -10.42 -10.81
CA LEU A 176 3.16 -10.66 -10.65
C LEU A 176 3.42 -11.79 -9.65
N ASP A 177 2.68 -11.85 -8.57
CA ASP A 177 2.76 -12.94 -7.58
C ASP A 177 2.33 -14.29 -8.16
N GLN A 178 1.39 -14.30 -9.10
CA GLN A 178 0.98 -15.48 -9.86
C GLN A 178 1.88 -15.77 -11.08
N GLN A 179 3.01 -15.07 -11.24
CA GLN A 179 3.94 -15.21 -12.36
C GLN A 179 3.28 -15.01 -13.73
N ARG A 180 2.36 -14.05 -13.82
CA ARG A 180 1.60 -13.70 -15.03
C ARG A 180 1.98 -12.29 -15.56
N PRO A 181 3.26 -11.98 -15.84
CA PRO A 181 3.69 -10.64 -16.23
C PRO A 181 3.09 -10.16 -17.56
N ALA A 182 2.75 -11.07 -18.47
CA ALA A 182 2.13 -10.67 -19.75
C ALA A 182 0.77 -10.00 -19.56
N GLU A 183 0.00 -10.41 -18.56
CA GLU A 183 -1.28 -9.79 -18.25
C GLU A 183 -1.11 -8.41 -17.60
N VAL A 184 -0.05 -8.20 -16.82
CA VAL A 184 0.31 -6.88 -16.31
C VAL A 184 0.60 -5.91 -17.43
N VAL A 185 1.42 -6.31 -18.42
CA VAL A 185 1.71 -5.47 -19.59
C VAL A 185 0.44 -5.07 -20.33
N LYS A 186 -0.49 -6.02 -20.51
CA LYS A 186 -1.78 -5.74 -21.14
C LYS A 186 -2.65 -4.79 -20.32
N ALA A 187 -2.71 -4.99 -18.99
CA ALA A 187 -3.57 -4.20 -18.10
C ALA A 187 -3.08 -2.76 -17.94
N LEU A 188 -1.75 -2.53 -18.02
CA LEU A 188 -1.14 -1.23 -17.76
C LEU A 188 -0.75 -0.44 -19.02
N ALA A 189 -1.15 -0.88 -20.20
CA ALA A 189 -0.93 -0.13 -21.42
C ALA A 189 -1.59 1.26 -21.35
N GLY A 190 -0.81 2.34 -21.52
CA GLY A 190 -1.30 3.73 -21.43
C GLY A 190 -1.30 4.32 -20.02
N TRP A 191 -0.72 3.62 -19.02
CA TRP A 191 -0.63 4.10 -17.64
C TRP A 191 0.78 4.54 -17.21
N GLU A 192 1.67 4.78 -18.19
CA GLU A 192 3.08 5.12 -17.94
C GLU A 192 3.29 6.48 -17.24
N ALA A 193 2.24 7.30 -17.14
CA ALA A 193 2.29 8.58 -16.41
C ALA A 193 2.29 8.38 -14.88
N SER A 194 1.77 7.26 -14.38
CA SER A 194 1.77 6.90 -12.97
C SER A 194 3.06 6.16 -12.61
N ASP A 195 3.87 6.70 -11.68
CA ASP A 195 5.13 6.06 -11.26
C ASP A 195 4.90 4.67 -10.67
N GLY A 196 3.85 4.52 -9.86
CA GLY A 196 3.50 3.23 -9.27
C GLY A 196 3.09 2.17 -10.29
N LEU A 197 2.37 2.55 -11.35
CA LEU A 197 1.97 1.62 -12.41
C LEU A 197 3.10 1.39 -13.41
N LEU A 198 3.89 2.41 -13.74
CA LEU A 198 5.09 2.28 -14.56
C LEU A 198 6.09 1.32 -13.92
N LEU A 199 6.25 1.33 -12.59
CA LEU A 199 7.11 0.39 -11.87
C LEU A 199 6.69 -1.06 -12.12
N ARG A 200 5.39 -1.36 -11.98
CA ARG A 200 4.86 -2.70 -12.21
C ARG A 200 4.99 -3.13 -13.67
N LEU A 201 4.75 -2.20 -14.58
CA LEU A 201 4.96 -2.41 -16.02
C LEU A 201 6.44 -2.72 -16.34
N ALA A 202 7.37 -1.97 -15.75
CA ALA A 202 8.81 -2.18 -15.93
C ALA A 202 9.28 -3.53 -15.32
N ILE A 203 8.75 -3.92 -14.16
CA ILE A 203 9.02 -5.25 -13.56
C ILE A 203 8.54 -6.36 -14.50
N ALA A 204 7.30 -6.26 -14.98
CA ALA A 204 6.72 -7.24 -15.89
C ALA A 204 7.48 -7.28 -17.24
N GLY A 205 7.79 -6.11 -17.81
CA GLY A 205 8.54 -5.98 -19.06
C GLY A 205 9.96 -6.56 -18.96
N THR A 206 10.64 -6.35 -17.83
CA THR A 206 11.96 -6.93 -17.56
C THR A 206 11.89 -8.46 -17.44
N ALA A 207 10.91 -8.99 -16.75
CA ALA A 207 10.70 -10.44 -16.64
C ALA A 207 10.45 -11.09 -18.01
N LEU A 208 9.76 -10.40 -18.92
CA LEU A 208 9.46 -10.84 -20.28
C LEU A 208 10.56 -10.46 -21.29
N LYS A 209 11.61 -9.76 -20.87
CA LYS A 209 12.70 -9.25 -21.73
C LYS A 209 12.17 -8.37 -22.88
N LEU A 210 11.15 -7.55 -22.62
CA LEU A 210 10.58 -6.68 -23.64
C LEU A 210 11.51 -5.52 -24.00
N PRO A 211 11.57 -5.09 -25.28
CA PRO A 211 12.43 -3.97 -25.71
C PRO A 211 12.16 -2.67 -24.94
N ALA A 212 10.91 -2.39 -24.60
CA ALA A 212 10.52 -1.17 -23.88
C ALA A 212 10.98 -1.13 -22.41
N ALA A 213 11.29 -2.27 -21.79
CA ALA A 213 11.60 -2.35 -20.37
C ALA A 213 12.81 -1.47 -19.99
N LYS A 214 13.85 -1.43 -20.82
CA LYS A 214 15.04 -0.60 -20.54
C LYS A 214 14.70 0.90 -20.46
N ALA A 215 13.89 1.40 -21.36
CA ALA A 215 13.44 2.80 -21.36
C ALA A 215 12.55 3.10 -20.16
N GLN A 216 11.67 2.17 -19.78
CA GLN A 216 10.80 2.30 -18.59
C GLN A 216 11.61 2.34 -17.29
N VAL A 217 12.62 1.48 -17.16
CA VAL A 217 13.55 1.47 -16.02
C VAL A 217 14.31 2.79 -15.93
N GLN A 218 14.82 3.31 -17.04
CA GLN A 218 15.52 4.60 -17.06
C GLN A 218 14.58 5.75 -16.67
N ALA A 219 13.37 5.78 -17.22
CA ALA A 219 12.39 6.81 -16.88
C ALA A 219 12.04 6.82 -15.37
N LEU A 220 11.93 5.64 -14.74
CA LEU A 220 11.75 5.54 -13.29
C LEU A 220 12.95 6.05 -12.52
N ALA A 221 14.17 5.69 -12.93
CA ALA A 221 15.40 6.18 -12.30
C ALA A 221 15.46 7.71 -12.31
N ASP A 222 15.17 8.32 -13.47
CA ASP A 222 15.17 9.78 -13.63
C ASP A 222 14.08 10.45 -12.76
N ARG A 223 12.88 9.86 -12.69
CA ARG A 223 11.77 10.38 -11.87
C ARG A 223 12.07 10.30 -10.38
N PHE A 224 12.61 9.19 -9.87
CA PHE A 224 13.01 9.06 -8.46
C PHE A 224 14.17 9.99 -8.11
N ALA A 225 15.15 10.16 -9.01
CA ALA A 225 16.21 11.14 -8.81
C ALA A 225 15.68 12.57 -8.74
N ALA A 226 14.74 12.93 -9.60
CA ALA A 226 14.09 14.24 -9.60
C ALA A 226 13.22 14.44 -8.35
N ALA A 227 12.48 13.43 -7.91
CA ALA A 227 11.69 13.48 -6.67
C ALA A 227 12.59 13.70 -5.45
N LYS A 228 13.68 12.96 -5.36
CA LYS A 228 14.68 13.11 -4.29
C LYS A 228 15.30 14.51 -4.27
N ALA A 229 15.64 15.08 -5.44
CA ALA A 229 16.19 16.43 -5.55
C ALA A 229 15.20 17.51 -5.08
N ARG A 230 13.88 17.26 -5.17
CA ARG A 230 12.82 18.16 -4.67
C ARG A 230 12.43 17.90 -3.21
N GLY A 231 13.02 16.89 -2.56
CA GLY A 231 12.59 16.45 -1.23
C GLY A 231 11.20 15.79 -1.20
N ASP A 232 10.71 15.31 -2.34
CA ASP A 232 9.44 14.59 -2.43
C ASP A 232 9.61 13.17 -1.88
N THR A 233 8.74 12.79 -0.95
CA THR A 233 8.81 11.53 -0.22
C THR A 233 7.60 10.62 -0.50
N THR A 234 6.73 11.01 -1.40
CA THR A 234 5.43 10.36 -1.65
C THR A 234 5.57 8.92 -2.13
N HIS A 235 6.62 8.59 -2.89
CA HIS A 235 6.78 7.30 -3.56
C HIS A 235 7.91 6.43 -3.00
N ARG A 236 8.18 6.52 -1.69
CA ARG A 236 9.26 5.74 -1.04
C ARG A 236 9.09 4.22 -1.18
N ALA A 237 7.87 3.70 -1.08
CA ALA A 237 7.63 2.27 -1.25
C ALA A 237 7.94 1.82 -2.68
N GLU A 238 7.55 2.61 -3.68
CA GLU A 238 7.86 2.37 -5.09
C GLU A 238 9.36 2.51 -5.38
N GLU A 239 10.03 3.50 -4.82
CA GLU A 239 11.48 3.68 -4.93
C GLU A 239 12.22 2.47 -4.34
N ALA A 240 11.82 1.98 -3.16
CA ALA A 240 12.42 0.80 -2.55
C ALA A 240 12.26 -0.44 -3.44
N ARG A 241 11.08 -0.64 -4.02
CA ARG A 241 10.82 -1.74 -4.97
C ARG A 241 11.63 -1.58 -6.26
N PHE A 242 11.78 -0.37 -6.78
CA PHE A 242 12.63 -0.08 -7.92
C PHE A 242 14.09 -0.46 -7.64
N GLN A 243 14.63 0.00 -6.51
CA GLN A 243 15.99 -0.33 -6.09
C GLN A 243 16.21 -1.84 -5.96
N LEU A 244 15.21 -2.56 -5.42
CA LEU A 244 15.29 -4.00 -5.19
C LEU A 244 15.19 -4.80 -6.49
N HIS A 245 14.14 -4.57 -7.28
CA HIS A 245 13.76 -5.47 -8.38
C HIS A 245 14.34 -5.07 -9.74
N LEU A 246 14.67 -3.79 -9.94
CA LEU A 246 15.13 -3.28 -11.24
C LEU A 246 16.57 -2.77 -11.22
N ALA A 247 16.97 -2.09 -10.15
CA ALA A 247 18.34 -1.59 -10.00
C ALA A 247 19.30 -2.60 -9.35
N GLY A 248 18.79 -3.66 -8.72
CA GLY A 248 19.61 -4.66 -8.02
C GLY A 248 20.39 -4.12 -6.82
N ASN A 249 19.94 -3.01 -6.23
CA ASN A 249 20.61 -2.31 -5.14
C ASN A 249 19.91 -2.56 -3.79
N ALA A 250 20.13 -3.76 -3.21
CA ALA A 250 19.49 -4.15 -1.97
C ALA A 250 19.78 -3.20 -0.78
N PRO A 251 21.00 -2.66 -0.57
CA PRO A 251 21.24 -1.70 0.51
C PRO A 251 20.43 -0.41 0.35
N ALA A 252 20.31 0.14 -0.86
CA ALA A 252 19.49 1.32 -1.12
C ALA A 252 18.00 1.03 -0.93
N ALA A 253 17.53 -0.13 -1.42
CA ALA A 253 16.17 -0.58 -1.21
C ALA A 253 15.81 -0.65 0.28
N LEU A 254 16.69 -1.25 1.08
CA LEU A 254 16.50 -1.39 2.52
C LEU A 254 16.45 -0.03 3.24
N ALA A 255 17.35 0.88 2.90
CA ALA A 255 17.39 2.21 3.50
C ALA A 255 16.08 2.97 3.27
N VAL A 256 15.56 2.94 2.05
CA VAL A 256 14.29 3.62 1.69
C VAL A 256 13.09 2.91 2.30
N ALA A 257 13.03 1.57 2.23
CA ALA A 257 11.95 0.78 2.81
C ALA A 257 11.84 0.96 4.34
N ALA A 258 12.96 1.03 5.05
CA ALA A 258 12.98 1.24 6.49
C ALA A 258 12.44 2.63 6.89
N ILE A 259 12.74 3.66 6.09
CA ILE A 259 12.16 4.99 6.30
C ILE A 259 10.65 4.96 6.04
N ASN A 260 10.22 4.35 4.94
CA ASN A 260 8.81 4.24 4.58
C ASN A 260 8.00 3.54 5.68
N TYR A 261 8.50 2.42 6.21
CA TYR A 261 7.79 1.60 7.20
C TYR A 261 7.61 2.28 8.56
N ARG A 262 8.34 3.35 8.87
CA ARG A 262 8.10 4.16 10.06
C ARG A 262 6.78 4.93 10.00
N GLU A 263 6.38 5.31 8.80
CA GLU A 263 5.19 6.14 8.53
C GLU A 263 4.01 5.30 8.01
N GLN A 264 4.29 4.31 7.16
CA GLN A 264 3.31 3.46 6.50
C GLN A 264 3.57 1.99 6.84
N ARG A 265 2.61 1.35 7.50
CA ARG A 265 2.73 -0.03 8.01
C ARG A 265 1.65 -0.95 7.46
N GLU A 266 1.26 -0.72 6.20
CA GLU A 266 0.36 -1.65 5.52
C GLU A 266 1.08 -2.97 5.17
N PRO A 267 0.34 -4.06 4.91
CA PRO A 267 0.93 -5.34 4.52
C PRO A 267 1.89 -5.24 3.34
N ARG A 268 1.61 -4.38 2.37
CA ARG A 268 2.50 -4.13 1.22
C ARG A 268 3.82 -3.46 1.62
N ASP A 269 3.80 -2.54 2.59
CA ASP A 269 5.01 -1.86 3.08
C ASP A 269 5.86 -2.81 3.92
N ALA A 270 5.21 -3.63 4.76
CA ALA A 270 5.83 -4.72 5.49
C ALA A 270 6.55 -5.70 4.56
N ARG A 271 5.92 -6.07 3.44
CA ARG A 271 6.51 -6.92 2.42
C ARG A 271 7.77 -6.32 1.81
N VAL A 272 7.70 -5.06 1.38
CA VAL A 272 8.85 -4.37 0.76
C VAL A 272 10.04 -4.33 1.72
N LEU A 273 9.80 -4.03 3.01
CA LEU A 273 10.87 -4.00 4.01
C LEU A 273 11.46 -5.41 4.24
N LEU A 274 10.64 -6.45 4.36
CA LEU A 274 11.14 -7.82 4.51
C LEU A 274 11.92 -8.30 3.29
N GLU A 275 11.41 -8.07 2.08
CA GLU A 275 12.11 -8.45 0.84
C GLU A 275 13.47 -7.72 0.74
N ALA A 276 13.53 -6.44 1.08
CA ALA A 276 14.77 -5.67 1.08
C ALA A 276 15.75 -6.15 2.17
N ALA A 277 15.27 -6.46 3.38
CA ALA A 277 16.08 -6.97 4.48
C ALA A 277 16.68 -8.36 4.14
N VAL A 278 15.90 -9.25 3.53
CA VAL A 278 16.38 -10.56 3.05
C VAL A 278 17.47 -10.38 1.98
N ALA A 279 17.23 -9.51 0.99
CA ALA A 279 18.17 -9.25 -0.10
C ALA A 279 19.48 -8.60 0.39
N ALA A 280 19.39 -7.69 1.37
CA ALA A 280 20.53 -7.03 2.00
C ALA A 280 21.23 -7.92 3.06
N LYS A 281 20.66 -9.09 3.41
CA LYS A 281 21.11 -9.99 4.48
C LYS A 281 21.18 -9.31 5.85
N ASP A 282 20.25 -8.38 6.10
CA ASP A 282 20.14 -7.63 7.37
C ASP A 282 18.90 -8.08 8.14
N ALA A 283 19.08 -9.06 9.03
CA ALA A 283 18.00 -9.57 9.87
C ALA A 283 17.49 -8.53 10.89
N GLY A 284 18.35 -7.62 11.35
CA GLY A 284 17.97 -6.59 12.31
C GLY A 284 16.97 -5.60 11.72
N ALA A 285 17.12 -5.28 10.44
CA ALA A 285 16.21 -4.39 9.74
C ALA A 285 14.79 -4.96 9.54
N ALA A 286 14.62 -6.27 9.61
CA ALA A 286 13.31 -6.93 9.55
C ALA A 286 12.51 -6.82 10.85
N GLN A 287 13.16 -6.55 11.99
CA GLN A 287 12.55 -6.64 13.32
C GLN A 287 11.25 -5.83 13.47
N PRO A 288 11.12 -4.58 12.99
CA PRO A 288 9.88 -3.83 13.09
C PRO A 288 8.67 -4.54 12.46
N VAL A 289 8.87 -5.25 11.34
CA VAL A 289 7.81 -6.03 10.70
C VAL A 289 7.51 -7.30 11.49
N LEU A 290 8.53 -7.99 12.01
CA LEU A 290 8.34 -9.19 12.83
C LEU A 290 7.56 -8.87 14.11
N ASP A 291 7.86 -7.74 14.75
CA ASP A 291 7.13 -7.26 15.92
C ASP A 291 5.66 -6.93 15.57
N TRP A 292 5.42 -6.29 14.42
CA TRP A 292 4.08 -6.01 13.94
C TRP A 292 3.30 -7.31 13.64
N LEU A 293 3.90 -8.28 12.94
CA LEU A 293 3.28 -9.58 12.65
C LEU A 293 2.90 -10.32 13.93
N LYS A 294 3.78 -10.28 14.94
CA LYS A 294 3.53 -10.89 16.25
C LYS A 294 2.40 -10.17 17.01
N ALA A 295 2.41 -8.85 17.00
CA ALA A 295 1.43 -8.04 17.74
C ALA A 295 0.03 -8.07 17.10
N SER A 296 -0.04 -8.00 15.77
CA SER A 296 -1.30 -7.99 15.02
C SER A 296 -1.88 -9.37 14.79
N GLY A 297 -1.04 -10.42 14.74
CA GLY A 297 -1.44 -11.75 14.32
C GLY A 297 -1.77 -11.85 12.83
N PHE A 298 -1.28 -10.92 11.99
CA PHE A 298 -1.58 -10.88 10.56
C PHE A 298 -1.22 -12.21 9.86
N GLU A 299 -2.14 -12.74 9.05
CA GLU A 299 -2.13 -14.16 8.63
C GLU A 299 -1.53 -14.43 7.23
N ASP A 300 -0.81 -13.48 6.63
CA ASP A 300 -0.18 -13.66 5.32
C ASP A 300 0.98 -14.66 5.38
N ALA A 301 0.85 -15.77 4.64
CA ALA A 301 1.85 -16.85 4.60
C ALA A 301 3.16 -16.36 3.96
N ARG A 302 3.12 -15.46 2.98
CA ARG A 302 4.32 -14.93 2.32
C ARG A 302 5.13 -14.04 3.26
N LEU A 303 4.47 -13.16 4.02
CA LEU A 303 5.16 -12.35 5.02
C LEU A 303 5.82 -13.21 6.10
N ARG A 304 5.15 -14.26 6.55
CA ARG A 304 5.73 -15.22 7.49
C ARG A 304 6.96 -15.95 6.91
N GLN A 305 6.89 -16.35 5.65
CA GLN A 305 8.02 -16.97 4.95
C GLN A 305 9.20 -16.00 4.83
N LEU A 306 8.98 -14.76 4.41
CA LEU A 306 10.02 -13.72 4.33
C LEU A 306 10.63 -13.44 5.70
N GLY A 307 9.82 -13.38 6.75
CA GLY A 307 10.30 -13.23 8.12
C GLY A 307 11.20 -14.38 8.56
N ALA A 308 10.85 -15.63 8.25
CA ALA A 308 11.69 -16.80 8.53
C ALA A 308 13.02 -16.76 7.75
N MET A 309 12.99 -16.38 6.47
CA MET A 309 14.19 -16.21 5.64
C MET A 309 15.13 -15.13 6.19
N SER A 310 14.57 -14.03 6.65
CA SER A 310 15.35 -12.94 7.29
C SER A 310 16.07 -13.41 8.55
N ALA A 311 15.39 -14.17 9.42
CA ALA A 311 15.99 -14.72 10.62
C ALA A 311 17.14 -15.70 10.31
N GLN A 312 17.00 -16.55 9.28
CA GLN A 312 18.05 -17.46 8.83
C GLN A 312 19.28 -16.72 8.29
N ALA A 313 19.07 -15.64 7.52
CA ALA A 313 20.18 -14.83 7.00
C ALA A 313 21.03 -14.23 8.12
N GLY A 314 20.41 -13.82 9.23
CA GLY A 314 21.12 -13.31 10.41
C GLY A 314 21.93 -14.36 11.17
N SER A 315 21.43 -15.59 11.24
CA SER A 315 22.13 -16.69 11.94
C SER A 315 23.41 -17.13 11.22
N VAL A 316 23.43 -17.08 9.88
CA VAL A 316 24.61 -17.40 9.07
C VAL A 316 25.69 -16.32 9.20
N ALA A 317 25.30 -15.05 9.31
CA ALA A 317 26.23 -13.94 9.45
C ALA A 317 26.90 -13.87 10.85
N SER A 318 26.29 -14.48 11.87
CA SER A 318 26.80 -14.51 13.25
C SER A 318 27.61 -15.77 13.58
N ALA A 319 27.76 -16.72 12.65
CA ALA A 319 28.59 -17.92 12.88
C ALA A 319 30.08 -17.55 12.91
N PRO A 320 30.86 -17.98 13.92
CA PRO A 320 32.30 -17.71 13.95
C PRO A 320 32.97 -18.37 12.74
N PRO A 321 34.04 -17.75 12.18
CA PRO A 321 34.77 -18.34 11.06
C PRO A 321 35.32 -19.73 11.47
N PRO A 322 35.32 -20.69 10.54
CA PRO A 322 35.86 -22.03 10.84
C PRO A 322 37.30 -21.90 11.34
N GLY A 323 37.55 -22.43 12.55
CA GLY A 323 38.84 -22.41 13.18
C GLY A 323 39.92 -22.96 12.23
N LYS A 324 41.05 -22.25 12.13
CA LYS A 324 42.22 -22.76 11.40
C LYS A 324 42.60 -24.14 11.98
N PRO A 325 42.89 -25.14 11.13
CA PRO A 325 43.37 -26.42 11.63
C PRO A 325 44.66 -26.17 12.43
N GLU A 326 44.65 -26.55 13.70
CA GLU A 326 45.89 -26.60 14.51
C GLU A 326 46.89 -27.54 13.84
N ALA A 327 48.04 -27.01 13.46
CA ALA A 327 49.19 -27.81 13.06
C ALA A 327 49.63 -28.60 14.29
N ARG A 328 49.48 -29.94 14.26
CA ARG A 328 50.07 -30.82 15.26
C ARG A 328 51.58 -30.85 15.06
N PRO A 329 52.32 -30.90 16.18
CA PRO A 329 53.78 -30.96 16.17
C PRO A 329 54.37 -32.27 15.58
#